data_24ee8d1c3a51173b1734491a5a739a83
#
_entry.id   24ee8d1c3a51173b1734491a5a739a83
#
_cell.length_a   1.000
_cell.length_b   1.000
_cell.length_c   1.000
_cell.angle_alpha   90.00
_cell.angle_beta   90.00
_cell.angle_gamma   90.00
#
_symmetry.space_group_name_H-M   'P 1'
#
loop_
_entity.id
_entity.type
_entity.pdbx_description
1 polymer ?
#
loop_
_entity_poly.entity_id
_entity_poly.type
_entity_poly.pdbx_seq_one_letter_code
_entity_poly.pdbx_strand_id
1 'polypeptide(L)'
;MFKYVHHVHYAVENLDAMVEYFEKNFGMKPDSIEVSKGNHPAKEAVYHAGITEIQVTEPLNTTSKLAKHLAKHGPGVFHVAFGITDAEGAQKRAIANGNEMRRKEVSVAPRGYKTVNIEPSTSHGVGFQLIEDPDIKLDSK
;
A
#
# COMPACT_ATOMS: atom_id res chain seq x y z
N MET A 1 -15.84 8.98 4.91
CA MET A 1 -14.35 9.10 4.94
C MET A 1 -13.73 8.25 3.84
N PHE A 2 -13.84 6.93 3.87
CA PHE A 2 -13.30 6.08 2.81
C PHE A 2 -14.21 6.16 1.57
N LYS A 3 -13.58 6.39 0.41
CA LYS A 3 -14.30 6.50 -0.87
C LYS A 3 -14.13 5.24 -1.73
N TYR A 4 -12.97 4.59 -1.62
CA TYR A 4 -12.63 3.40 -2.39
C TYR A 4 -11.41 2.73 -1.76
N VAL A 5 -11.10 1.52 -2.21
CA VAL A 5 -9.83 0.88 -1.88
C VAL A 5 -8.80 1.36 -2.92
N HIS A 6 -7.81 2.13 -2.48
CA HIS A 6 -6.77 2.67 -3.38
C HIS A 6 -5.85 1.55 -3.84
N HIS A 7 -5.31 0.78 -2.90
CA HIS A 7 -4.50 -0.38 -3.26
C HIS A 7 -4.53 -1.46 -2.18
N VAL A 8 -4.26 -2.67 -2.63
CA VAL A 8 -3.99 -3.83 -1.77
C VAL A 8 -2.55 -4.24 -2.03
N HIS A 9 -1.76 -4.38 -0.97
CA HIS A 9 -0.33 -4.68 -1.06
C HIS A 9 -0.08 -6.09 -0.53
N TYR A 10 0.35 -6.98 -1.41
CA TYR A 10 0.74 -8.35 -1.07
C TYR A 10 2.26 -8.44 -0.91
N ALA A 11 2.70 -9.13 0.14
CA ALA A 11 4.09 -9.53 0.32
C ALA A 11 4.25 -10.96 -0.17
N VAL A 12 5.23 -11.23 -1.02
CA VAL A 12 5.50 -12.55 -1.58
C VAL A 12 6.98 -12.88 -1.49
N GLU A 13 7.29 -14.19 -1.47
CA GLU A 13 8.68 -14.67 -1.42
C GLU A 13 9.32 -14.74 -2.80
N ASN A 14 8.52 -14.96 -3.83
CA ASN A 14 9.01 -15.10 -5.21
C ASN A 14 8.03 -14.39 -6.16
N LEU A 15 8.40 -13.20 -6.59
CA LEU A 15 7.54 -12.41 -7.47
C LEU A 15 7.38 -13.06 -8.85
N ASP A 16 8.45 -13.60 -9.41
CA ASP A 16 8.38 -14.21 -10.76
C ASP A 16 7.39 -15.37 -10.78
N ALA A 17 7.39 -16.21 -9.74
CA ALA A 17 6.44 -17.29 -9.61
C ALA A 17 5.00 -16.78 -9.47
N MET A 18 4.80 -15.69 -8.75
CA MET A 18 3.47 -15.08 -8.58
C MET A 18 2.97 -14.43 -9.87
N VAL A 19 3.83 -13.78 -10.63
CA VAL A 19 3.49 -13.22 -11.94
C VAL A 19 3.05 -14.32 -12.90
N GLU A 20 3.76 -15.44 -12.92
CA GLU A 20 3.39 -16.61 -13.72
C GLU A 20 2.05 -17.20 -13.26
N TYR A 21 1.82 -17.27 -11.95
CA TYR A 21 0.57 -17.74 -11.38
C TYR A 21 -0.62 -16.88 -11.82
N PHE A 22 -0.48 -15.55 -11.79
CA PHE A 22 -1.53 -14.62 -12.22
C PHE A 22 -1.87 -14.78 -13.70
N GLU A 23 -0.86 -14.93 -14.54
CA GLU A 23 -1.10 -15.12 -15.98
C GLU A 23 -1.82 -16.45 -16.24
N LYS A 24 -1.35 -17.50 -15.62
CA LYS A 24 -1.90 -18.85 -15.84
C LYS A 24 -3.33 -19.02 -15.30
N ASN A 25 -3.60 -18.48 -14.11
CA ASN A 25 -4.87 -18.72 -13.43
C ASN A 25 -5.90 -17.60 -13.63
N PHE A 26 -5.47 -16.37 -13.87
CA PHE A 26 -6.37 -15.23 -14.01
C PHE A 26 -6.30 -14.55 -15.37
N GLY A 27 -5.38 -14.99 -16.24
CA GLY A 27 -5.18 -14.38 -17.54
C GLY A 27 -4.67 -12.95 -17.46
N MET A 28 -4.02 -12.58 -16.36
CA MET A 28 -3.56 -11.22 -16.12
C MET A 28 -2.05 -11.11 -16.23
N LYS A 29 -1.60 -10.10 -16.97
CA LYS A 29 -0.21 -9.66 -16.97
C LYS A 29 -0.08 -8.39 -16.15
N PRO A 30 1.03 -8.16 -15.44
CA PRO A 30 1.18 -6.93 -14.68
C PRO A 30 1.25 -5.72 -15.60
N ASP A 31 0.72 -4.59 -15.14
CA ASP A 31 0.81 -3.32 -15.86
C ASP A 31 2.24 -2.76 -15.79
N SER A 32 2.95 -3.07 -14.72
CA SER A 32 4.36 -2.74 -14.56
C SER A 32 5.06 -3.71 -13.63
N ILE A 33 6.38 -3.85 -13.84
CA ILE A 33 7.29 -4.51 -12.90
C ILE A 33 8.46 -3.58 -12.71
N GLU A 34 8.75 -3.22 -11.46
CA GLU A 34 9.84 -2.31 -11.11
C GLU A 34 10.73 -2.92 -10.03
N VAL A 35 12.01 -2.62 -10.11
CA VAL A 35 12.98 -2.99 -9.07
C VAL A 35 13.48 -1.70 -8.46
N SER A 36 13.17 -1.49 -7.18
CA SER A 36 13.69 -0.36 -6.43
C SER A 36 15.05 -0.69 -5.82
N LYS A 37 15.87 0.34 -5.67
CA LYS A 37 17.20 0.27 -5.05
C LYS A 37 17.22 1.14 -3.79
N GLY A 38 18.28 1.09 -3.04
CA GLY A 38 18.44 1.88 -1.82
C GLY A 38 18.37 1.00 -0.57
N ASN A 39 17.96 1.59 0.55
CA ASN A 39 17.98 0.92 1.86
C ASN A 39 16.96 -0.21 1.99
N HIS A 40 15.89 -0.16 1.19
CA HIS A 40 14.81 -1.15 1.23
C HIS A 40 14.49 -1.63 -0.20
N PRO A 41 15.45 -2.33 -0.85
CA PRO A 41 15.26 -2.77 -2.22
C PRO A 41 14.14 -3.80 -2.30
N ALA A 42 13.36 -3.71 -3.36
CA ALA A 42 12.23 -4.59 -3.59
C ALA A 42 11.95 -4.73 -5.09
N LYS A 43 11.29 -5.81 -5.45
CA LYS A 43 10.79 -6.03 -6.81
C LYS A 43 9.26 -6.07 -6.71
N GLU A 44 8.60 -5.25 -7.49
CA GLU A 44 7.14 -5.06 -7.40
C GLU A 44 6.47 -5.19 -8.75
N ALA A 45 5.40 -5.96 -8.80
CA ALA A 45 4.48 -6.00 -9.92
C ALA A 45 3.18 -5.29 -9.53
N VAL A 46 2.63 -4.52 -10.46
CA VAL A 46 1.38 -3.79 -10.25
C VAL A 46 0.34 -4.28 -11.22
N TYR A 47 -0.83 -4.63 -10.68
CA TYR A 47 -2.03 -4.99 -11.45
C TYR A 47 -3.14 -4.01 -11.07
N HIS A 48 -4.21 -3.98 -11.85
CA HIS A 48 -5.39 -3.19 -11.54
C HIS A 48 -6.66 -4.03 -11.54
N ALA A 49 -7.49 -3.80 -10.53
CA ALA A 49 -8.85 -4.30 -10.45
C ALA A 49 -9.78 -3.06 -10.45
N GLY A 50 -10.23 -2.62 -11.63
CA GLY A 50 -10.90 -1.33 -11.76
C GLY A 50 -9.93 -0.20 -11.39
N ILE A 51 -10.34 0.67 -10.48
CA ILE A 51 -9.49 1.76 -9.98
C ILE A 51 -8.54 1.32 -8.86
N THR A 52 -8.71 0.10 -8.35
CA THR A 52 -7.89 -0.42 -7.25
C THR A 52 -6.60 -1.02 -7.79
N GLU A 53 -5.50 -0.55 -7.28
CA GLU A 53 -4.18 -1.07 -7.60
C GLU A 53 -3.87 -2.29 -6.74
N ILE A 54 -3.38 -3.36 -7.36
CA ILE A 54 -2.92 -4.57 -6.65
C ILE A 54 -1.40 -4.58 -6.77
N GLN A 55 -0.72 -4.35 -5.65
CA GLN A 55 0.74 -4.33 -5.58
C GLN A 55 1.21 -5.67 -5.03
N VAL A 56 2.13 -6.31 -5.73
CA VAL A 56 2.71 -7.60 -5.32
C VAL A 56 4.21 -7.41 -5.23
N THR A 57 4.77 -7.52 -4.03
CA THR A 57 6.15 -7.12 -3.78
C THR A 57 6.97 -8.22 -3.12
N GLU A 58 8.14 -8.48 -3.70
CA GLU A 58 9.17 -9.33 -3.13
C GLU A 58 10.26 -8.43 -2.53
N PRO A 59 10.50 -8.49 -1.20
CA PRO A 59 11.60 -7.75 -0.61
C PRO A 59 12.94 -8.38 -1.03
N LEU A 60 13.92 -7.54 -1.35
CA LEU A 60 15.24 -7.99 -1.76
C LEU A 60 16.29 -7.91 -0.65
N ASN A 61 15.87 -7.59 0.57
CA ASN A 61 16.68 -7.68 1.79
C ASN A 61 15.85 -8.21 2.96
N THR A 62 16.46 -8.27 4.14
CA THR A 62 15.79 -8.82 5.34
C THR A 62 15.42 -7.76 6.37
N THR A 63 15.72 -6.49 6.11
CA THR A 63 15.59 -5.41 7.11
C THR A 63 14.41 -4.48 6.93
N SER A 64 13.76 -4.50 5.77
CA SER A 64 12.59 -3.66 5.51
C SER A 64 11.38 -4.12 6.34
N LYS A 65 10.41 -3.22 6.53
CA LYS A 65 9.15 -3.58 7.19
C LYS A 65 8.43 -4.70 6.45
N LEU A 66 8.46 -4.67 5.13
CA LEU A 66 7.88 -5.72 4.28
C LEU A 66 8.56 -7.06 4.51
N ALA A 67 9.89 -7.09 4.52
CA ALA A 67 10.66 -8.32 4.76
C ALA A 67 10.38 -8.90 6.14
N LYS A 68 10.30 -8.05 7.16
CA LYS A 68 9.99 -8.48 8.54
C LYS A 68 8.58 -9.03 8.65
N HIS A 69 7.62 -8.39 7.99
CA HIS A 69 6.24 -8.87 7.93
C HIS A 69 6.18 -10.25 7.27
N LEU A 70 6.83 -10.40 6.12
CA LEU A 70 6.90 -11.65 5.38
C LEU A 70 7.51 -12.77 6.22
N ALA A 71 8.61 -12.49 6.92
CA ALA A 71 9.29 -13.46 7.79
C ALA A 71 8.39 -13.90 8.95
N LYS A 72 7.60 -13.00 9.51
CA LYS A 72 6.74 -13.27 10.66
C LYS A 72 5.41 -13.94 10.28
N HIS A 73 4.79 -13.50 9.20
CA HIS A 73 3.43 -13.91 8.83
C HIS A 73 3.33 -14.78 7.59
N GLY A 74 4.42 -14.91 6.82
CA GLY A 74 4.41 -15.59 5.53
C GLY A 74 3.78 -14.74 4.42
N PRO A 75 3.69 -15.30 3.19
CA PRO A 75 3.08 -14.58 2.06
C PRO A 75 1.62 -14.23 2.33
N GLY A 76 1.20 -13.07 1.85
CA GLY A 76 -0.18 -12.61 2.00
C GLY A 76 -0.30 -11.10 1.98
N VAL A 77 -1.44 -10.61 2.44
CA VAL A 77 -1.71 -9.17 2.48
C VAL A 77 -0.81 -8.50 3.53
N PHE A 78 -0.06 -7.51 3.07
CA PHE A 78 0.75 -6.66 3.95
C PHE A 78 -0.07 -5.49 4.48
N HIS A 79 -0.73 -4.73 3.59
CA HIS A 79 -1.67 -3.69 3.99
C HIS A 79 -2.71 -3.41 2.90
N VAL A 80 -3.78 -2.74 3.31
CA VAL A 80 -4.79 -2.18 2.43
C VAL A 80 -4.79 -0.67 2.63
N ALA A 81 -4.76 0.09 1.54
CA ALA A 81 -4.84 1.54 1.58
C ALA A 81 -6.20 2.01 1.07
N PHE A 82 -6.78 2.97 1.77
CA PHE A 82 -8.09 3.52 1.43
C PHE A 82 -7.97 4.89 0.81
N GLY A 83 -8.73 5.13 -0.25
CA GLY A 83 -8.82 6.43 -0.88
C GLY A 83 -9.73 7.36 -0.11
N ILE A 84 -9.24 8.59 0.09
CA ILE A 84 -9.96 9.68 0.78
C ILE A 84 -9.83 10.97 -0.03
N THR A 85 -10.56 12.01 0.36
CA THR A 85 -10.55 13.29 -0.35
C THR A 85 -9.88 14.43 0.42
N ASP A 86 -9.55 14.22 1.71
CA ASP A 86 -8.97 15.26 2.56
C ASP A 86 -7.93 14.65 3.51
N ALA A 87 -6.70 14.53 3.02
CA ALA A 87 -5.60 13.94 3.80
C ALA A 87 -5.25 14.81 5.01
N GLU A 88 -5.22 16.13 4.86
CA GLU A 88 -4.88 17.05 5.95
C GLU A 88 -5.92 16.97 7.08
N GLY A 89 -7.19 16.94 6.74
CA GLY A 89 -8.28 16.78 7.71
C GLY A 89 -8.24 15.41 8.38
N ALA A 90 -7.96 14.36 7.64
CA ALA A 90 -7.84 13.01 8.20
C ALA A 90 -6.68 12.90 9.19
N GLN A 91 -5.53 13.49 8.86
CA GLN A 91 -4.36 13.54 9.75
C GLN A 91 -4.70 14.26 11.05
N LYS A 92 -5.30 15.45 10.95
CA LYS A 92 -5.69 16.24 12.14
C LYS A 92 -6.67 15.49 13.03
N ARG A 93 -7.67 14.86 12.43
CA ARG A 93 -8.67 14.10 13.17
C ARG A 93 -8.04 12.90 13.89
N ALA A 94 -7.17 12.18 13.22
CA ALA A 94 -6.50 11.03 13.83
C ALA A 94 -5.63 11.45 15.02
N ILE A 95 -4.86 12.53 14.88
CA ILE A 95 -4.03 13.08 15.96
C ILE A 95 -4.90 13.52 17.12
N ALA A 96 -5.99 14.24 16.85
CA ALA A 96 -6.92 14.73 17.89
C ALA A 96 -7.54 13.58 18.69
N ASN A 97 -7.69 12.41 18.10
CA ASN A 97 -8.23 11.22 18.76
C ASN A 97 -7.14 10.34 19.41
N GLY A 98 -5.90 10.83 19.48
CA GLY A 98 -4.82 10.16 20.20
C GLY A 98 -4.07 9.11 19.42
N ASN A 99 -4.21 9.09 18.09
CA ASN A 99 -3.48 8.12 17.28
C ASN A 99 -2.01 8.48 17.13
N GLU A 100 -1.18 7.44 17.16
CA GLU A 100 0.23 7.55 16.81
C GLU A 100 0.35 7.50 15.28
N MET A 101 0.98 8.52 14.72
CA MET A 101 1.17 8.63 13.30
C MET A 101 2.61 8.27 12.94
N ARG A 102 2.81 7.63 11.80
CA ARG A 102 4.16 7.34 11.30
C ARG A 102 4.94 8.62 11.05
N ARG A 103 4.27 9.66 10.59
CA ARG A 103 4.86 10.99 10.34
C ARG A 103 4.00 12.05 10.98
N LYS A 104 4.64 13.12 11.45
CA LYS A 104 3.94 14.25 12.07
C LYS A 104 3.05 15.01 11.09
N GLU A 105 3.39 14.94 9.80
CA GLU A 105 2.68 15.65 8.74
C GLU A 105 2.29 14.69 7.63
N VAL A 106 1.31 15.09 6.85
CA VAL A 106 0.93 14.39 5.62
C VAL A 106 2.15 14.33 4.71
N SER A 107 2.46 13.14 4.20
CA SER A 107 3.58 12.96 3.26
C SER A 107 3.07 12.94 1.82
N VAL A 108 3.93 13.36 0.91
CA VAL A 108 3.65 13.31 -0.53
C VAL A 108 4.52 12.22 -1.14
N ALA A 109 3.87 11.26 -1.78
CA ALA A 109 4.55 10.16 -2.46
C ALA A 109 5.22 10.65 -3.76
N PRO A 110 6.23 9.94 -4.28
CA PRO A 110 6.87 10.31 -5.55
C PRO A 110 5.89 10.47 -6.72
N ARG A 111 4.79 9.73 -6.72
CA ARG A 111 3.75 9.83 -7.75
C ARG A 111 2.75 10.97 -7.51
N GLY A 112 2.97 11.80 -6.48
CA GLY A 112 2.18 13.02 -6.23
C GLY A 112 0.96 12.87 -5.34
N TYR A 113 0.61 11.67 -4.88
CA TYR A 113 -0.51 11.51 -3.96
C TYR A 113 -0.08 11.72 -2.51
N LYS A 114 -1.00 12.18 -1.68
CA LYS A 114 -0.77 12.40 -0.25
C LYS A 114 -1.07 11.16 0.56
N THR A 115 -0.23 10.88 1.57
CA THR A 115 -0.39 9.72 2.43
C THR A 115 -0.51 10.08 3.90
N VAL A 116 -1.44 9.40 4.58
CA VAL A 116 -1.62 9.43 6.03
C VAL A 116 -1.44 8.01 6.54
N ASN A 117 -0.54 7.81 7.50
CA ASN A 117 -0.25 6.48 8.04
C ASN A 117 -0.45 6.47 9.55
N ILE A 118 -1.43 5.68 9.99
CA ILE A 118 -1.73 5.44 11.40
C ILE A 118 -0.99 4.18 11.84
N GLU A 119 -0.20 4.31 12.92
CA GLU A 119 0.56 3.18 13.44
C GLU A 119 -0.35 2.17 14.17
N PRO A 120 -0.01 0.86 14.09
CA PRO A 120 -0.82 -0.17 14.73
C PRO A 120 -0.97 -0.04 16.25
N SER A 121 -0.03 0.65 16.90
CA SER A 121 0.00 0.80 18.36
C SER A 121 -1.27 1.41 18.94
N THR A 122 -1.95 2.28 18.20
CA THR A 122 -3.15 2.97 18.64
C THR A 122 -4.42 2.55 17.90
N SER A 123 -4.30 1.61 16.96
CA SER A 123 -5.43 1.17 16.13
C SER A 123 -5.69 -0.34 16.23
N HIS A 124 -5.60 -0.85 17.45
CA HIS A 124 -5.91 -2.25 17.76
C HIS A 124 -5.07 -3.28 16.99
N GLY A 125 -3.80 -2.92 16.71
CA GLY A 125 -2.87 -3.80 16.00
C GLY A 125 -2.95 -3.76 14.48
N VAL A 126 -3.82 -2.93 13.92
CA VAL A 126 -4.00 -2.79 12.47
C VAL A 126 -3.52 -1.43 12.01
N GLY A 127 -2.48 -1.40 11.17
CA GLY A 127 -2.03 -0.15 10.55
C GLY A 127 -3.00 0.29 9.46
N PHE A 128 -3.24 1.60 9.36
CA PHE A 128 -4.09 2.16 8.31
C PHE A 128 -3.30 3.13 7.46
N GLN A 129 -3.43 2.99 6.15
CA GLN A 129 -2.90 3.93 5.18
C GLN A 129 -4.06 4.58 4.43
N LEU A 130 -4.07 5.90 4.41
CA LEU A 130 -5.09 6.69 3.72
C LEU A 130 -4.40 7.47 2.61
N ILE A 131 -5.01 7.49 1.43
CA ILE A 131 -4.43 8.08 0.22
C ILE A 131 -5.38 9.10 -0.37
N GLU A 132 -4.89 10.34 -0.53
CA GLU A 132 -5.56 11.34 -1.36
C GLU A 132 -4.81 11.39 -2.68
N ASP A 133 -5.41 10.80 -3.71
CA ASP A 133 -4.82 10.67 -5.04
C ASP A 133 -5.53 11.59 -6.03
N PRO A 134 -4.86 12.67 -6.50
CA PRO A 134 -5.49 13.62 -7.41
C PRO A 134 -5.81 13.04 -8.80
N ASP A 135 -5.17 11.93 -9.15
CA ASP A 135 -5.38 11.29 -10.46
C ASP A 135 -6.62 10.41 -10.48
N ILE A 136 -7.12 10.03 -9.32
CA ILE A 136 -8.34 9.24 -9.22
C ILE A 136 -9.54 10.15 -9.10
N LYS A 137 -10.42 10.10 -10.09
CA LYS A 137 -11.67 10.84 -10.10
C LYS A 137 -12.82 9.89 -9.90
N LEU A 138 -13.63 10.15 -8.88
CA LEU A 138 -14.80 9.37 -8.58
C LEU A 138 -16.01 9.98 -9.26
N ASP A 139 -16.92 9.14 -9.71
CA ASP A 139 -18.22 9.60 -10.21
C ASP A 139 -18.97 10.30 -9.09
N SER A 140 -19.64 11.39 -9.43
CA SER A 140 -20.38 12.23 -8.47
C SER A 140 -21.72 11.65 -8.02
N LYS A 141 -21.91 10.36 -8.21
CA LYS A 141 -23.16 9.68 -7.79
C LYS A 141 -23.08 9.18 -6.36
#